data_117924c9f51e62a5ca4109e08425b161
#
_entry.id   117924c9f51e62a5ca4109e08425b161
#
_cell.length_a   1.000
_cell.length_b   1.000
_cell.length_c   1.000
_cell.angle_alpha   90.00
_cell.angle_beta   90.00
_cell.angle_gamma   90.00
#
_symmetry.space_group_name_H-M   'P 1'
#
loop_
_entity.id
_entity.type
_entity.pdbx_description
1 polymer ?
#
loop_
_entity_poly.entity_id
_entity_poly.type
_entity_poly.pdbx_seq_one_letter_code
_entity_poly.pdbx_strand_id
1 'polypeptide(L)'
;MFKIDIHTHILPENLNDLTNSFSDPRFLRIDSIDDQSAILKKDGVAFRKVDCTCWSHHARMKDCRDTGVYVQVLSTIPVLFSYWAKDDECLKLSQFINNHIAKFCKEEPRKYIGLGTIPMQNTDLAIEEMDRCVNELKLPGIEIGSNVNGQNLSEDKFHPIFEHAEKIDCSIFVHPWEMMGQADMQKYWLPWLVGMPAEISRAICSIIFGGILDKYPALNIAFAHGGGAFPFTAGRVDHGFNVRPDLCAIDNAKLPSSYLKHFYVDSLVHDEKALSFLIDQLGENQIALGSDYPFPLGEHHPGKLIEGMDLPNSTKQRLLAGTALEWLGLDESEFTGN
;
A
#
# COMPACT_ATOMS: atom_id res chain seq x y z
N MET A 1 -5.51 -16.76 -16.27
CA MET A 1 -4.18 -16.83 -15.61
C MET A 1 -4.38 -16.72 -14.11
N PHE A 2 -3.44 -17.23 -13.29
CA PHE A 2 -3.45 -17.02 -11.84
C PHE A 2 -3.22 -15.53 -11.54
N LYS A 3 -4.01 -14.95 -10.63
CA LYS A 3 -3.97 -13.52 -10.31
C LYS A 3 -3.88 -13.31 -8.80
N ILE A 4 -2.90 -12.52 -8.37
CA ILE A 4 -2.75 -12.00 -7.01
C ILE A 4 -2.84 -10.47 -7.08
N ASP A 5 -3.85 -9.92 -6.45
CA ASP A 5 -4.06 -8.47 -6.38
C ASP A 5 -3.44 -7.93 -5.09
N ILE A 6 -2.32 -7.20 -5.22
CA ILE A 6 -1.56 -6.71 -4.06
C ILE A 6 -2.13 -5.45 -3.41
N HIS A 7 -3.11 -4.82 -4.03
CA HIS A 7 -3.63 -3.53 -3.58
C HIS A 7 -5.14 -3.61 -3.36
N THR A 8 -5.53 -4.14 -2.20
CA THR A 8 -6.95 -4.22 -1.82
C THR A 8 -7.15 -3.82 -0.36
N HIS A 9 -8.26 -3.14 -0.09
CA HIS A 9 -8.55 -2.61 1.22
C HIS A 9 -9.69 -3.33 1.93
N ILE A 10 -9.59 -3.41 3.25
CA ILE A 10 -10.60 -3.97 4.14
C ILE A 10 -10.71 -3.11 5.40
N LEU A 11 -11.87 -3.11 6.03
CA LEU A 11 -12.06 -2.49 7.34
C LEU A 11 -12.91 -3.39 8.23
N PRO A 12 -12.70 -3.39 9.56
CA PRO A 12 -13.56 -4.10 10.49
C PRO A 12 -14.96 -3.48 10.52
N GLU A 13 -16.01 -4.29 10.27
CA GLU A 13 -17.40 -3.85 10.39
C GLU A 13 -17.71 -3.30 11.80
N ASN A 14 -17.11 -3.92 12.82
CA ASN A 14 -17.26 -3.55 14.21
C ASN A 14 -16.21 -2.53 14.71
N LEU A 15 -15.66 -1.70 13.83
CA LEU A 15 -14.66 -0.67 14.19
C LEU A 15 -15.12 0.23 15.35
N ASN A 16 -16.41 0.52 15.41
CA ASN A 16 -17.00 1.36 16.44
C ASN A 16 -16.86 0.78 17.86
N ASP A 17 -16.72 -0.55 18.01
CA ASP A 17 -16.55 -1.19 19.33
C ASP A 17 -15.28 -0.67 20.01
N LEU A 18 -14.23 -0.41 19.22
CA LEU A 18 -13.00 0.18 19.74
C LEU A 18 -13.07 1.72 19.71
N THR A 19 -13.36 2.30 18.54
CA THR A 19 -13.19 3.74 18.33
C THR A 19 -14.16 4.61 19.13
N ASN A 20 -15.30 4.07 19.58
CA ASN A 20 -16.18 4.74 20.53
C ASN A 20 -15.57 4.94 21.93
N SER A 21 -14.53 4.17 22.28
CA SER A 21 -13.79 4.36 23.54
C SER A 21 -12.78 5.51 23.48
N PHE A 22 -12.42 5.99 22.27
CA PHE A 22 -11.50 7.08 22.06
C PHE A 22 -12.25 8.42 22.10
N SER A 23 -11.66 9.41 22.77
CA SER A 23 -12.27 10.72 22.94
C SER A 23 -12.11 11.64 21.73
N ASP A 24 -11.09 11.39 20.88
CA ASP A 24 -10.81 12.25 19.74
C ASP A 24 -11.80 11.98 18.59
N PRO A 25 -12.54 12.99 18.10
CA PRO A 25 -13.52 12.83 17.04
C PRO A 25 -12.91 12.50 15.65
N ARG A 26 -11.60 12.67 15.49
CA ARG A 26 -10.89 12.36 14.24
C ARG A 26 -10.82 10.87 13.96
N PHE A 27 -10.97 10.02 14.98
CA PHE A 27 -11.08 8.58 14.74
C PHE A 27 -12.28 8.24 13.87
N LEU A 28 -12.06 7.38 12.90
CA LEU A 28 -13.12 6.95 11.98
C LEU A 28 -14.26 6.25 12.72
N ARG A 29 -15.48 6.58 12.35
CA ARG A 29 -16.72 5.93 12.80
C ARG A 29 -17.46 5.38 11.59
N ILE A 30 -18.19 4.29 11.80
CA ILE A 30 -19.00 3.63 10.78
C ILE A 30 -20.47 3.78 11.16
N ASP A 31 -21.26 4.47 10.33
CA ASP A 31 -22.70 4.52 10.47
C ASP A 31 -23.31 3.58 9.43
N SER A 32 -23.85 2.44 9.87
CA SER A 32 -24.57 1.52 8.99
C SER A 32 -25.82 2.18 8.42
N ILE A 33 -26.04 2.04 7.12
CA ILE A 33 -27.28 2.44 6.43
C ILE A 33 -28.20 1.21 6.35
N ASP A 34 -27.64 0.10 5.92
CA ASP A 34 -28.27 -1.20 5.75
C ASP A 34 -27.20 -2.31 5.78
N ASP A 35 -27.59 -3.56 5.55
CA ASP A 35 -26.66 -4.71 5.53
C ASP A 35 -25.64 -4.64 4.37
N GLN A 36 -25.84 -3.77 3.40
CA GLN A 36 -25.01 -3.67 2.20
C GLN A 36 -24.17 -2.39 2.14
N SER A 37 -24.43 -1.39 2.98
CA SER A 37 -23.78 -0.10 2.87
C SER A 37 -23.66 0.64 4.20
N ALA A 38 -22.62 1.47 4.30
CA ALA A 38 -22.34 2.31 5.45
C ALA A 38 -21.77 3.67 5.04
N ILE A 39 -21.82 4.62 5.96
CA ILE A 39 -21.12 5.91 5.85
C ILE A 39 -19.95 5.92 6.82
N LEU A 40 -18.77 6.13 6.30
CA LEU A 40 -17.60 6.45 7.10
C LEU A 40 -17.66 7.92 7.51
N LYS A 41 -17.49 8.19 8.80
CA LYS A 41 -17.46 9.56 9.36
C LYS A 41 -16.09 9.84 9.97
N LYS A 42 -15.57 11.03 9.68
CA LYS A 42 -14.37 11.60 10.30
C LYS A 42 -14.74 12.99 10.86
N ASP A 43 -14.34 13.32 12.08
CA ASP A 43 -14.72 14.56 12.77
C ASP A 43 -16.26 14.76 12.86
N GLY A 44 -17.02 13.66 12.94
CA GLY A 44 -18.49 13.70 12.93
C GLY A 44 -19.11 14.02 11.56
N VAL A 45 -18.30 14.28 10.53
CA VAL A 45 -18.74 14.61 9.17
C VAL A 45 -18.66 13.36 8.26
N ALA A 46 -19.67 13.20 7.39
CA ALA A 46 -19.63 12.15 6.37
C ALA A 46 -18.41 12.30 5.47
N PHE A 47 -17.54 11.29 5.50
CA PHE A 47 -16.31 11.25 4.71
C PHE A 47 -16.51 10.49 3.40
N ARG A 48 -17.11 9.29 3.48
CA ARG A 48 -17.32 8.41 2.33
C ARG A 48 -18.46 7.42 2.57
N LYS A 49 -19.25 7.17 1.54
CA LYS A 49 -20.12 5.99 1.50
C LYS A 49 -19.30 4.79 1.02
N VAL A 50 -19.46 3.66 1.68
CA VAL A 50 -18.83 2.37 1.35
C VAL A 50 -19.91 1.29 1.28
N ASP A 51 -19.64 0.23 0.54
CA ASP A 51 -20.48 -0.96 0.49
C ASP A 51 -19.86 -2.16 1.23
N CYS A 52 -20.62 -3.24 1.31
CA CYS A 52 -20.25 -4.42 2.07
C CYS A 52 -18.98 -5.12 1.55
N THR A 53 -18.49 -4.81 0.36
CA THR A 53 -17.22 -5.34 -0.14
C THR A 53 -16.02 -4.90 0.71
N CYS A 54 -16.17 -3.82 1.50
CA CYS A 54 -15.17 -3.40 2.46
C CYS A 54 -15.01 -4.36 3.66
N TRP A 55 -16.04 -5.20 4.02
CA TRP A 55 -16.00 -6.07 5.20
C TRP A 55 -16.55 -7.48 4.97
N SER A 56 -17.38 -7.69 3.93
CA SER A 56 -18.04 -8.97 3.71
C SER A 56 -17.19 -9.93 2.89
N HIS A 57 -16.80 -11.03 3.51
CA HIS A 57 -16.14 -12.15 2.84
C HIS A 57 -16.96 -12.64 1.61
N HIS A 58 -18.26 -12.82 1.79
CA HIS A 58 -19.15 -13.32 0.73
C HIS A 58 -19.17 -12.41 -0.50
N ALA A 59 -19.29 -11.09 -0.29
CA ALA A 59 -19.28 -10.10 -1.38
C ALA A 59 -17.95 -10.10 -2.12
N ARG A 60 -16.82 -10.06 -1.39
CA ARG A 60 -15.46 -10.10 -1.98
C ARG A 60 -15.23 -11.38 -2.80
N MET A 61 -15.61 -12.54 -2.26
CA MET A 61 -15.46 -13.82 -2.96
C MET A 61 -16.30 -13.90 -4.24
N LYS A 62 -17.48 -13.25 -4.26
CA LYS A 62 -18.29 -13.13 -5.48
C LYS A 62 -17.53 -12.32 -6.52
N ASP A 63 -17.03 -11.13 -6.17
CA ASP A 63 -16.31 -10.27 -7.10
C ASP A 63 -14.99 -10.91 -7.58
N CYS A 64 -14.27 -11.62 -6.71
CA CYS A 64 -13.08 -12.40 -7.10
C CYS A 64 -13.41 -13.46 -8.17
N ARG A 65 -14.54 -14.18 -8.01
CA ARG A 65 -14.98 -15.15 -9.04
C ARG A 65 -15.34 -14.47 -10.35
N ASP A 66 -16.05 -13.35 -10.29
CA ASP A 66 -16.54 -12.62 -11.46
C ASP A 66 -15.37 -11.97 -12.25
N THR A 67 -14.28 -11.62 -11.58
CA THR A 67 -13.09 -10.95 -12.18
C THR A 67 -11.90 -11.88 -12.41
N GLY A 68 -11.95 -13.11 -11.88
CA GLY A 68 -10.87 -14.08 -11.98
C GLY A 68 -9.66 -13.79 -11.08
N VAL A 69 -9.79 -12.90 -10.10
CA VAL A 69 -8.78 -12.71 -9.04
C VAL A 69 -8.78 -13.95 -8.15
N TYR A 70 -7.63 -14.56 -7.98
CA TYR A 70 -7.51 -15.79 -7.19
C TYR A 70 -7.18 -15.51 -5.73
N VAL A 71 -6.26 -14.54 -5.49
CA VAL A 71 -5.83 -14.11 -4.16
C VAL A 71 -5.91 -12.58 -4.08
N GLN A 72 -6.41 -12.05 -2.96
CA GLN A 72 -6.32 -10.63 -2.60
C GLN A 72 -5.35 -10.45 -1.43
N VAL A 73 -4.46 -9.47 -1.54
CA VAL A 73 -3.66 -8.98 -0.43
C VAL A 73 -4.45 -7.88 0.27
N LEU A 74 -4.87 -8.16 1.49
CA LEU A 74 -5.73 -7.29 2.29
C LEU A 74 -4.90 -6.32 3.11
N SER A 75 -5.15 -5.04 2.97
CA SER A 75 -4.60 -4.00 3.82
C SER A 75 -5.70 -3.08 4.38
N THR A 76 -5.38 -2.25 5.35
CA THR A 76 -6.37 -1.32 5.91
C THR A 76 -6.69 -0.19 4.95
N ILE A 77 -7.79 0.51 5.19
CA ILE A 77 -8.06 1.78 4.48
C ILE A 77 -7.13 2.86 5.07
N PRO A 78 -6.38 3.63 4.26
CA PRO A 78 -5.34 4.56 4.76
C PRO A 78 -5.81 5.62 5.76
N VAL A 79 -7.10 6.00 5.74
CA VAL A 79 -7.68 6.89 6.77
C VAL A 79 -7.56 6.32 8.19
N LEU A 80 -7.32 5.02 8.34
CA LEU A 80 -7.14 4.32 9.61
C LEU A 80 -5.68 4.29 10.10
N PHE A 81 -4.70 4.77 9.36
CA PHE A 81 -3.32 4.90 9.86
C PHE A 81 -3.25 5.73 11.14
N SER A 82 -4.01 6.81 11.21
CA SER A 82 -4.22 7.62 12.43
C SER A 82 -2.93 8.03 13.15
N TYR A 83 -1.84 8.32 12.42
CA TYR A 83 -0.53 8.70 13.00
C TYR A 83 -0.56 9.99 13.84
N TRP A 84 -1.61 10.78 13.72
CA TRP A 84 -1.90 11.96 14.53
C TRP A 84 -2.38 11.62 15.95
N ALA A 85 -2.79 10.37 16.20
CA ALA A 85 -3.33 9.94 17.48
C ALA A 85 -2.22 9.75 18.53
N LYS A 86 -2.62 9.66 19.79
CA LYS A 86 -1.70 9.25 20.86
C LYS A 86 -1.17 7.85 20.59
N ASP A 87 0.06 7.62 20.99
CA ASP A 87 0.78 6.37 20.70
C ASP A 87 0.01 5.13 21.13
N ASP A 88 -0.56 5.14 22.34
CA ASP A 88 -1.34 4.00 22.87
C ASP A 88 -2.69 3.80 22.17
N GLU A 89 -3.35 4.87 21.75
CA GLU A 89 -4.60 4.80 20.99
C GLU A 89 -4.36 4.30 19.56
N CYS A 90 -3.28 4.78 18.91
CA CYS A 90 -2.88 4.32 17.58
C CYS A 90 -2.46 2.86 17.60
N LEU A 91 -1.67 2.42 18.60
CA LEU A 91 -1.29 1.02 18.77
C LEU A 91 -2.52 0.12 18.96
N LYS A 92 -3.47 0.49 19.83
CA LYS A 92 -4.72 -0.26 20.03
C LYS A 92 -5.53 -0.38 18.73
N LEU A 93 -5.59 0.70 17.95
CA LEU A 93 -6.27 0.70 16.66
C LEU A 93 -5.56 -0.23 15.66
N SER A 94 -4.23 -0.14 15.56
CA SER A 94 -3.42 -1.00 14.71
C SER A 94 -3.62 -2.48 15.07
N GLN A 95 -3.54 -2.82 16.35
CA GLN A 95 -3.76 -4.19 16.84
C GLN A 95 -5.16 -4.71 16.53
N PHE A 96 -6.18 -3.88 16.70
CA PHE A 96 -7.56 -4.25 16.38
C PHE A 96 -7.73 -4.57 14.89
N ILE A 97 -7.19 -3.72 14.02
CA ILE A 97 -7.22 -3.91 12.56
C ILE A 97 -6.43 -5.16 12.17
N ASN A 98 -5.21 -5.32 12.68
CA ASN A 98 -4.33 -6.44 12.33
C ASN A 98 -4.92 -7.79 12.76
N ASN A 99 -5.56 -7.84 13.92
CA ASN A 99 -6.29 -9.03 14.39
C ASN A 99 -7.47 -9.37 13.46
N HIS A 100 -8.20 -8.34 12.96
CA HIS A 100 -9.28 -8.53 12.01
C HIS A 100 -8.76 -9.08 10.68
N ILE A 101 -7.69 -8.49 10.11
CA ILE A 101 -7.07 -8.95 8.87
C ILE A 101 -6.57 -10.39 9.01
N ALA A 102 -5.84 -10.69 10.09
CA ALA A 102 -5.33 -12.04 10.34
C ALA A 102 -6.44 -13.08 10.48
N LYS A 103 -7.55 -12.72 11.15
CA LYS A 103 -8.73 -13.58 11.24
C LYS A 103 -9.31 -13.86 9.86
N PHE A 104 -9.47 -12.83 9.04
CA PHE A 104 -10.00 -12.94 7.68
C PHE A 104 -9.14 -13.86 6.80
N CYS A 105 -7.81 -13.70 6.86
CA CYS A 105 -6.87 -14.57 6.15
C CYS A 105 -6.92 -16.03 6.66
N LYS A 106 -7.09 -16.22 7.96
CA LYS A 106 -7.17 -17.57 8.55
C LYS A 106 -8.45 -18.33 8.15
N GLU A 107 -9.55 -17.61 7.91
CA GLU A 107 -10.81 -18.22 7.46
C GLU A 107 -10.70 -18.76 6.03
N GLU A 108 -9.94 -18.09 5.16
CA GLU A 108 -9.71 -18.49 3.75
C GLU A 108 -8.23 -18.32 3.34
N PRO A 109 -7.33 -19.16 3.85
CA PRO A 109 -5.88 -18.97 3.72
C PRO A 109 -5.35 -19.10 2.29
N ARG A 110 -6.16 -19.66 1.35
CA ARG A 110 -5.82 -19.74 -0.07
C ARG A 110 -6.36 -18.57 -0.90
N LYS A 111 -7.10 -17.65 -0.28
CA LYS A 111 -7.77 -16.53 -0.94
C LYS A 111 -7.29 -15.18 -0.47
N TYR A 112 -6.73 -15.13 0.72
CA TYR A 112 -6.30 -13.89 1.33
C TYR A 112 -4.89 -13.98 1.88
N ILE A 113 -4.13 -12.94 1.65
CA ILE A 113 -2.87 -12.59 2.31
C ILE A 113 -3.14 -11.29 3.05
N GLY A 114 -2.57 -11.07 4.23
CA GLY A 114 -2.79 -9.83 4.97
C GLY A 114 -1.52 -8.99 5.08
N LEU A 115 -1.68 -7.68 4.99
CA LEU A 115 -0.67 -6.71 5.41
C LEU A 115 -1.17 -6.03 6.68
N GLY A 116 -0.34 -6.01 7.71
CA GLY A 116 -0.64 -5.30 8.94
C GLY A 116 -0.48 -3.78 8.79
N THR A 117 -0.90 -3.02 9.82
CA THR A 117 -0.60 -1.59 9.94
C THR A 117 0.07 -1.33 11.28
N ILE A 118 0.93 -0.31 11.37
CA ILE A 118 1.76 -0.03 12.54
C ILE A 118 1.70 1.45 12.93
N PRO A 119 1.90 1.81 14.21
CA PRO A 119 1.87 3.20 14.69
C PRO A 119 3.18 3.93 14.36
N MET A 120 3.36 4.34 13.10
CA MET A 120 4.61 4.92 12.57
C MET A 120 5.11 6.17 13.32
N GLN A 121 4.27 6.88 14.07
CA GLN A 121 4.68 8.06 14.85
C GLN A 121 5.57 7.71 16.04
N ASN A 122 5.53 6.44 16.51
CA ASN A 122 6.37 5.91 17.59
C ASN A 122 7.15 4.70 17.10
N THR A 123 8.45 4.85 16.94
CA THR A 123 9.34 3.84 16.34
C THR A 123 9.35 2.52 17.12
N ASP A 124 9.41 2.58 18.46
CA ASP A 124 9.49 1.37 19.29
C ASP A 124 8.19 0.55 19.19
N LEU A 125 7.03 1.22 19.31
CA LEU A 125 5.73 0.57 19.16
C LEU A 125 5.47 0.07 17.74
N ALA A 126 5.99 0.77 16.74
CA ALA A 126 5.91 0.35 15.34
C ALA A 126 6.67 -0.97 15.12
N ILE A 127 7.88 -1.10 15.66
CA ILE A 127 8.69 -2.31 15.59
C ILE A 127 8.02 -3.46 16.35
N GLU A 128 7.52 -3.21 17.56
CA GLU A 128 6.82 -4.21 18.37
C GLU A 128 5.59 -4.78 17.62
N GLU A 129 4.78 -3.91 17.04
CA GLU A 129 3.58 -4.33 16.32
C GLU A 129 3.92 -5.00 14.97
N MET A 130 5.01 -4.58 14.30
CA MET A 130 5.53 -5.26 13.10
C MET A 130 5.96 -6.69 13.43
N ASP A 131 6.73 -6.87 14.51
CA ASP A 131 7.11 -8.20 15.00
C ASP A 131 5.88 -9.08 15.27
N ARG A 132 4.87 -8.52 15.91
CA ARG A 132 3.62 -9.25 16.20
C ARG A 132 2.91 -9.64 14.90
N CYS A 133 2.83 -8.74 13.91
CA CYS A 133 2.23 -9.03 12.61
C CYS A 133 2.90 -10.24 11.94
N VAL A 134 4.22 -10.23 11.84
CA VAL A 134 4.96 -11.28 11.13
C VAL A 134 5.02 -12.57 11.95
N ASN A 135 5.41 -12.48 13.23
CA ASN A 135 5.75 -13.67 14.02
C ASN A 135 4.54 -14.36 14.67
N GLU A 136 3.51 -13.58 15.07
CA GLU A 136 2.32 -14.14 15.73
C GLU A 136 1.14 -14.27 14.78
N LEU A 137 0.83 -13.18 14.04
CA LEU A 137 -0.32 -13.15 13.14
C LEU A 137 -0.06 -13.80 11.78
N LYS A 138 1.21 -14.06 11.42
CA LYS A 138 1.63 -14.67 10.15
C LYS A 138 1.23 -13.82 8.93
N LEU A 139 1.30 -12.50 9.07
CA LEU A 139 1.17 -11.55 7.98
C LEU A 139 2.56 -11.32 7.37
N PRO A 140 2.78 -11.53 6.05
CA PRO A 140 4.12 -11.43 5.44
C PRO A 140 4.62 -9.98 5.31
N GLY A 141 3.79 -9.00 5.63
CA GLY A 141 4.16 -7.59 5.47
C GLY A 141 3.21 -6.63 6.18
N ILE A 142 3.49 -5.36 5.95
CA ILE A 142 2.75 -4.23 6.50
C ILE A 142 2.43 -3.19 5.40
N GLU A 143 1.37 -2.42 5.62
CA GLU A 143 1.06 -1.21 4.86
C GLU A 143 1.36 0.02 5.71
N ILE A 144 2.05 1.00 5.13
CA ILE A 144 2.36 2.29 5.78
C ILE A 144 1.97 3.48 4.89
N GLY A 145 1.81 4.63 5.52
CA GLY A 145 1.57 5.89 4.80
C GLY A 145 2.84 6.42 4.12
N SER A 146 2.65 7.20 3.05
CA SER A 146 3.71 7.89 2.30
C SER A 146 4.47 8.94 3.11
N ASN A 147 3.89 9.38 4.20
CA ASN A 147 4.49 10.28 5.18
C ASN A 147 3.87 10.02 6.57
N VAL A 148 4.50 10.54 7.61
CA VAL A 148 4.02 10.45 8.99
C VAL A 148 3.87 11.85 9.56
N ASN A 149 2.63 12.35 9.66
CA ASN A 149 2.36 13.71 10.14
C ASN A 149 3.17 14.78 9.38
N GLY A 150 3.26 14.66 8.05
CA GLY A 150 4.00 15.57 7.18
C GLY A 150 5.51 15.33 7.12
N GLN A 151 6.06 14.45 7.96
CA GLN A 151 7.48 14.07 7.93
C GLN A 151 7.74 13.03 6.84
N ASN A 152 8.85 13.19 6.12
CA ASN A 152 9.26 12.26 5.07
C ASN A 152 9.73 10.92 5.67
N LEU A 153 9.58 9.85 4.89
CA LEU A 153 10.06 8.52 5.30
C LEU A 153 11.59 8.42 5.46
N SER A 154 12.35 9.40 4.96
CA SER A 154 13.80 9.51 5.13
C SER A 154 14.26 10.04 6.48
N GLU A 155 13.36 10.50 7.37
CA GLU A 155 13.76 11.01 8.68
C GLU A 155 14.45 9.92 9.51
N ASP A 156 15.53 10.25 10.20
CA ASP A 156 16.39 9.31 10.95
C ASP A 156 15.61 8.40 11.90
N LYS A 157 14.53 8.92 12.49
CA LYS A 157 13.70 8.16 13.43
C LYS A 157 12.96 6.97 12.78
N PHE A 158 12.79 6.94 11.46
CA PHE A 158 12.14 5.84 10.76
C PHE A 158 13.11 4.77 10.28
N HIS A 159 14.44 5.07 10.26
CA HIS A 159 15.44 4.09 9.85
C HIS A 159 15.38 2.76 10.62
N PRO A 160 15.19 2.75 11.97
CA PRO A 160 15.08 1.48 12.70
C PRO A 160 13.89 0.62 12.27
N ILE A 161 12.80 1.22 11.74
CA ILE A 161 11.64 0.49 11.22
C ILE A 161 12.03 -0.25 9.94
N PHE A 162 12.73 0.40 9.01
CA PHE A 162 13.21 -0.22 7.77
C PHE A 162 14.28 -1.28 8.02
N GLU A 163 15.22 -1.02 8.95
CA GLU A 163 16.22 -1.99 9.39
C GLU A 163 15.57 -3.24 9.96
N HIS A 164 14.54 -3.05 10.79
CA HIS A 164 13.83 -4.17 11.39
C HIS A 164 13.02 -4.94 10.36
N ALA A 165 12.34 -4.26 9.43
CA ALA A 165 11.59 -4.89 8.34
C ALA A 165 12.51 -5.78 7.47
N GLU A 166 13.69 -5.27 7.07
CA GLU A 166 14.68 -6.07 6.35
C GLU A 166 15.13 -7.29 7.16
N LYS A 167 15.41 -7.11 8.45
CA LYS A 167 15.91 -8.17 9.34
C LYS A 167 14.94 -9.34 9.51
N ILE A 168 13.63 -9.09 9.46
CA ILE A 168 12.59 -10.11 9.66
C ILE A 168 11.87 -10.48 8.37
N ASP A 169 12.39 -10.09 7.21
CA ASP A 169 11.81 -10.31 5.88
C ASP A 169 10.36 -9.81 5.77
N CYS A 170 10.05 -8.66 6.40
CA CYS A 170 8.74 -8.04 6.36
C CYS A 170 8.59 -7.16 5.11
N SER A 171 7.68 -7.51 4.21
CA SER A 171 7.38 -6.69 3.03
C SER A 171 6.63 -5.42 3.42
N ILE A 172 6.96 -4.29 2.77
CA ILE A 172 6.33 -3.00 3.02
C ILE A 172 5.56 -2.55 1.79
N PHE A 173 4.28 -2.17 1.97
CA PHE A 173 3.47 -1.47 0.97
C PHE A 173 3.28 -0.02 1.39
N VAL A 174 3.70 0.94 0.55
CA VAL A 174 3.57 2.37 0.83
C VAL A 174 2.37 2.93 0.08
N HIS A 175 1.36 3.39 0.83
CA HIS A 175 0.14 3.96 0.29
C HIS A 175 0.06 5.48 0.54
N PRO A 176 -0.41 6.31 -0.42
CA PRO A 176 -0.53 7.75 -0.23
C PRO A 176 -1.63 8.09 0.77
N TRP A 177 -1.31 8.93 1.74
CA TRP A 177 -2.25 9.51 2.70
C TRP A 177 -1.78 10.89 3.14
N GLU A 178 -2.73 11.77 3.54
CA GLU A 178 -2.43 13.16 3.92
C GLU A 178 -1.57 13.88 2.87
N MET A 179 -2.09 13.89 1.63
CA MET A 179 -1.39 14.39 0.44
C MET A 179 -0.96 15.86 0.60
N MET A 180 0.26 16.15 0.15
CA MET A 180 0.76 17.52 0.09
C MET A 180 -0.19 18.43 -0.68
N GLY A 181 -0.38 19.68 -0.22
CA GLY A 181 -1.25 20.66 -0.89
C GLY A 181 -2.75 20.33 -0.86
N GLN A 182 -3.20 19.38 -0.04
CA GLN A 182 -4.61 18.98 0.03
C GLN A 182 -5.55 20.17 0.31
N ALA A 183 -5.10 21.17 1.05
CA ALA A 183 -5.88 22.37 1.35
C ALA A 183 -6.22 23.17 0.07
N ASP A 184 -5.37 23.13 -0.94
CA ASP A 184 -5.55 23.83 -2.22
C ASP A 184 -6.34 23.00 -3.25
N MET A 185 -6.65 21.74 -2.93
CA MET A 185 -7.29 20.77 -3.83
C MET A 185 -8.73 20.44 -3.43
N GLN A 186 -9.52 21.41 -2.97
CA GLN A 186 -10.87 21.20 -2.41
C GLN A 186 -11.92 20.76 -3.44
N LYS A 187 -11.69 20.95 -4.73
CA LYS A 187 -12.66 20.66 -5.81
C LYS A 187 -12.14 19.58 -6.76
N TYR A 188 -13.06 19.04 -7.57
CA TYR A 188 -12.76 18.14 -8.69
C TYR A 188 -12.06 16.84 -8.27
N TRP A 189 -12.19 16.43 -7.03
CA TRP A 189 -11.54 15.23 -6.49
C TRP A 189 -10.00 15.24 -6.62
N LEU A 190 -9.40 16.42 -6.74
CA LEU A 190 -7.97 16.61 -6.96
C LEU A 190 -7.05 15.95 -5.93
N PRO A 191 -7.39 15.81 -4.63
CA PRO A 191 -6.54 15.07 -3.71
C PRO A 191 -6.25 13.64 -4.18
N TRP A 192 -7.24 12.96 -4.78
CA TRP A 192 -7.08 11.61 -5.32
C TRP A 192 -6.46 11.61 -6.72
N LEU A 193 -6.88 12.52 -7.61
CA LEU A 193 -6.44 12.53 -9.01
C LEU A 193 -5.02 13.08 -9.20
N VAL A 194 -4.59 14.02 -8.38
CA VAL A 194 -3.31 14.72 -8.46
C VAL A 194 -2.47 14.51 -7.21
N GLY A 195 -3.09 14.64 -6.04
CA GLY A 195 -2.40 14.56 -4.75
C GLY A 195 -1.78 13.19 -4.50
N MET A 196 -2.49 12.10 -4.72
CA MET A 196 -1.97 10.75 -4.50
C MET A 196 -0.74 10.43 -5.38
N PRO A 197 -0.75 10.64 -6.71
CA PRO A 197 0.45 10.44 -7.52
C PRO A 197 1.63 11.32 -7.11
N ALA A 198 1.39 12.57 -6.72
CA ALA A 198 2.44 13.47 -6.25
C ALA A 198 3.03 13.00 -4.92
N GLU A 199 2.19 12.54 -4.01
CA GLU A 199 2.59 12.07 -2.67
C GLU A 199 3.43 10.78 -2.75
N ILE A 200 3.05 9.83 -3.60
CA ILE A 200 3.88 8.62 -3.85
C ILE A 200 5.23 9.01 -4.46
N SER A 201 5.27 9.97 -5.38
CA SER A 201 6.54 10.45 -5.95
C SER A 201 7.45 11.06 -4.88
N ARG A 202 6.87 11.82 -3.95
CA ARG A 202 7.58 12.36 -2.77
C ARG A 202 8.13 11.23 -1.89
N ALA A 203 7.31 10.21 -1.61
CA ALA A 203 7.71 9.05 -0.80
C ALA A 203 8.90 8.30 -1.44
N ILE A 204 8.82 7.98 -2.75
CA ILE A 204 9.91 7.33 -3.47
C ILE A 204 11.19 8.20 -3.44
N CYS A 205 11.08 9.49 -3.74
CA CYS A 205 12.22 10.41 -3.65
C CYS A 205 12.81 10.44 -2.24
N SER A 206 11.99 10.45 -1.20
CA SER A 206 12.50 10.46 0.18
C SER A 206 13.24 9.17 0.54
N ILE A 207 12.74 8.01 0.13
CA ILE A 207 13.41 6.71 0.33
C ILE A 207 14.75 6.66 -0.42
N ILE A 208 14.79 7.12 -1.67
CA ILE A 208 16.01 7.12 -2.48
C ILE A 208 17.04 8.12 -1.92
N PHE A 209 16.65 9.39 -1.75
CA PHE A 209 17.58 10.44 -1.31
C PHE A 209 18.03 10.27 0.14
N GLY A 210 17.20 9.67 1.01
CA GLY A 210 17.59 9.32 2.39
C GLY A 210 18.49 8.09 2.49
N GLY A 211 18.87 7.48 1.35
CA GLY A 211 19.79 6.33 1.32
C GLY A 211 19.22 5.05 1.93
N ILE A 212 17.89 4.94 2.06
CA ILE A 212 17.23 3.78 2.68
C ILE A 212 17.57 2.50 1.90
N LEU A 213 17.50 2.54 0.56
CA LEU A 213 17.79 1.37 -0.28
C LEU A 213 19.28 0.99 -0.34
N ASP A 214 20.19 1.91 0.02
CA ASP A 214 21.62 1.60 0.16
C ASP A 214 21.95 1.02 1.53
N LYS A 215 21.26 1.50 2.59
CA LYS A 215 21.42 1.01 3.96
C LYS A 215 20.78 -0.35 4.18
N TYR A 216 19.64 -0.59 3.52
CA TYR A 216 18.81 -1.80 3.65
C TYR A 216 18.54 -2.39 2.26
N PRO A 217 19.56 -3.00 1.62
CA PRO A 217 19.47 -3.45 0.23
C PRO A 217 18.57 -4.67 -0.01
N ALA A 218 18.20 -5.41 1.04
CA ALA A 218 17.28 -6.54 0.97
C ALA A 218 15.84 -6.14 1.38
N LEU A 219 15.57 -4.84 1.59
CA LEU A 219 14.25 -4.36 1.95
C LEU A 219 13.24 -4.57 0.81
N ASN A 220 12.19 -5.37 1.06
CA ASN A 220 11.09 -5.59 0.13
C ASN A 220 10.04 -4.47 0.25
N ILE A 221 10.19 -3.39 -0.52
CA ILE A 221 9.29 -2.23 -0.49
C ILE A 221 8.56 -2.04 -1.81
N ALA A 222 7.24 -1.86 -1.76
CA ALA A 222 6.38 -1.58 -2.89
C ALA A 222 5.62 -0.26 -2.71
N PHE A 223 5.32 0.43 -3.82
CA PHE A 223 4.60 1.69 -3.81
C PHE A 223 3.32 1.60 -4.65
N ALA A 224 2.25 2.18 -4.12
CA ALA A 224 0.95 2.20 -4.77
C ALA A 224 0.93 3.05 -6.07
N HIS A 225 -0.10 2.84 -6.89
CA HIS A 225 -0.46 3.65 -8.05
C HIS A 225 0.68 3.79 -9.08
N GLY A 226 1.31 2.66 -9.44
CA GLY A 226 2.39 2.63 -10.42
C GLY A 226 3.62 3.47 -10.05
N GLY A 227 3.85 3.73 -8.75
CA GLY A 227 4.90 4.64 -8.28
C GLY A 227 4.56 6.12 -8.50
N GLY A 228 3.28 6.45 -8.69
CA GLY A 228 2.78 7.82 -8.85
C GLY A 228 3.33 8.49 -10.12
N ALA A 229 3.83 9.71 -10.00
CA ALA A 229 4.47 10.43 -11.10
C ALA A 229 6.00 10.21 -11.16
N PHE A 230 6.59 9.46 -10.21
CA PHE A 230 8.04 9.29 -10.13
C PHE A 230 8.65 8.64 -11.38
N PRO A 231 8.12 7.54 -11.93
CA PRO A 231 8.71 6.91 -13.12
C PRO A 231 8.80 7.87 -14.31
N PHE A 232 7.77 8.70 -14.50
CA PHE A 232 7.75 9.71 -15.58
C PHE A 232 8.72 10.87 -15.30
N THR A 233 8.97 11.22 -14.05
CA THR A 233 9.82 12.35 -13.65
C THR A 233 11.25 11.93 -13.28
N ALA A 234 11.60 10.65 -13.35
CA ALA A 234 12.92 10.13 -12.97
C ALA A 234 14.08 10.87 -13.63
N GLY A 235 13.97 11.18 -14.94
CA GLY A 235 14.98 11.95 -15.66
C GLY A 235 15.15 13.39 -15.13
N ARG A 236 14.08 14.03 -14.64
CA ARG A 236 14.16 15.34 -13.97
C ARG A 236 14.88 15.21 -12.62
N VAL A 237 14.61 14.15 -11.90
CA VAL A 237 15.22 13.86 -10.58
C VAL A 237 16.72 13.60 -10.75
N ASP A 238 17.13 12.81 -11.74
CA ASP A 238 18.52 12.59 -12.11
C ASP A 238 19.25 13.88 -12.53
N HIS A 239 18.57 14.70 -13.33
CA HIS A 239 19.15 15.99 -13.71
C HIS A 239 19.37 16.89 -12.50
N GLY A 240 18.42 16.96 -11.58
CA GLY A 240 18.55 17.68 -10.31
C GLY A 240 19.74 17.18 -9.48
N PHE A 241 19.87 15.85 -9.35
CA PHE A 241 20.99 15.20 -8.67
C PHE A 241 22.35 15.62 -9.25
N ASN A 242 22.47 15.65 -10.57
CA ASN A 242 23.71 16.00 -11.26
C ASN A 242 24.09 17.49 -11.16
N VAL A 243 23.10 18.39 -11.22
CA VAL A 243 23.35 19.85 -11.24
C VAL A 243 23.39 20.48 -9.85
N ARG A 244 22.82 19.82 -8.86
CA ARG A 244 22.81 20.26 -7.44
C ARG A 244 23.16 19.12 -6.50
N PRO A 245 24.37 18.48 -6.68
CA PRO A 245 24.81 17.42 -5.77
C PRO A 245 24.94 17.90 -4.32
N ASP A 246 25.21 19.17 -4.13
CA ASP A 246 25.23 19.84 -2.82
C ASP A 246 23.90 19.76 -2.05
N LEU A 247 22.79 19.57 -2.74
CA LEU A 247 21.43 19.44 -2.18
C LEU A 247 20.85 18.02 -2.30
N CYS A 248 21.26 17.28 -3.32
CA CYS A 248 20.61 16.03 -3.68
C CYS A 248 21.46 14.79 -3.33
N ALA A 249 22.79 14.90 -3.29
CA ALA A 249 23.70 13.79 -3.00
C ALA A 249 24.24 13.87 -1.55
N ILE A 250 23.35 14.11 -0.59
CA ILE A 250 23.71 14.25 0.84
C ILE A 250 23.85 12.86 1.47
N ASP A 251 22.80 12.05 1.39
CA ASP A 251 22.72 10.72 2.02
C ASP A 251 22.74 9.58 0.99
N ASN A 252 22.73 9.91 -0.29
CA ASN A 252 22.74 8.98 -1.42
C ASN A 252 23.77 9.40 -2.47
N ALA A 253 24.70 8.49 -2.82
CA ALA A 253 25.79 8.76 -3.78
C ALA A 253 25.49 8.28 -5.21
N LYS A 254 24.39 7.55 -5.45
CA LYS A 254 24.03 6.98 -6.76
C LYS A 254 22.92 7.77 -7.42
N LEU A 255 22.87 7.73 -8.76
CA LEU A 255 21.77 8.33 -9.53
C LEU A 255 20.42 7.75 -9.09
N PRO A 256 19.41 8.59 -8.84
CA PRO A 256 18.08 8.15 -8.44
C PRO A 256 17.44 7.10 -9.36
N SER A 257 17.61 7.21 -10.68
CA SER A 257 17.10 6.21 -11.64
C SER A 257 17.77 4.84 -11.50
N SER A 258 18.94 4.74 -10.89
CA SER A 258 19.60 3.44 -10.65
C SER A 258 18.85 2.57 -9.64
N TYR A 259 17.95 3.16 -8.86
CA TYR A 259 17.13 2.42 -7.89
C TYR A 259 15.80 1.90 -8.43
N LEU A 260 15.42 2.19 -9.69
CA LEU A 260 14.15 1.74 -10.28
C LEU A 260 13.93 0.22 -10.23
N LYS A 261 15.00 -0.57 -10.07
CA LYS A 261 14.94 -2.04 -9.94
C LYS A 261 15.13 -2.54 -8.51
N HIS A 262 15.06 -1.64 -7.52
CA HIS A 262 15.27 -1.97 -6.11
C HIS A 262 13.99 -1.80 -5.27
N PHE A 263 12.87 -1.50 -5.92
CA PHE A 263 11.55 -1.45 -5.30
C PHE A 263 10.49 -1.93 -6.27
N TYR A 264 9.33 -2.23 -5.77
CA TYR A 264 8.17 -2.67 -6.53
C TYR A 264 7.11 -1.57 -6.65
N VAL A 265 6.23 -1.69 -7.64
CA VAL A 265 5.03 -0.86 -7.77
C VAL A 265 3.84 -1.73 -8.14
N ASP A 266 2.63 -1.25 -7.89
CA ASP A 266 1.45 -1.89 -8.46
C ASP A 266 1.22 -1.48 -9.92
N SER A 267 0.30 -2.17 -10.61
CA SER A 267 -0.03 -1.92 -12.02
C SER A 267 -1.17 -0.92 -12.22
N LEU A 268 -1.59 -0.21 -11.15
CA LEU A 268 -2.78 0.65 -11.18
C LEU A 268 -2.50 2.00 -11.84
N VAL A 269 -2.54 2.03 -13.18
CA VAL A 269 -2.26 3.22 -14.00
C VAL A 269 -3.36 3.54 -15.00
N HIS A 270 -4.39 2.68 -15.15
CA HIS A 270 -5.60 2.87 -15.98
C HIS A 270 -5.36 3.09 -17.49
N ASP A 271 -4.13 2.96 -17.98
CA ASP A 271 -3.78 3.22 -19.38
C ASP A 271 -2.70 2.27 -19.88
N GLU A 272 -2.90 1.69 -21.07
CA GLU A 272 -1.97 0.72 -21.66
C GLU A 272 -0.60 1.34 -21.96
N LYS A 273 -0.55 2.60 -22.41
CA LYS A 273 0.73 3.27 -22.71
C LYS A 273 1.49 3.60 -21.43
N ALA A 274 0.76 3.96 -20.36
CA ALA A 274 1.35 4.18 -19.06
C ALA A 274 1.95 2.88 -18.49
N LEU A 275 1.23 1.75 -18.58
CA LEU A 275 1.77 0.46 -18.14
C LEU A 275 2.95 -0.01 -19.00
N SER A 276 2.89 0.17 -20.32
CA SER A 276 4.03 -0.09 -21.22
C SER A 276 5.26 0.71 -20.82
N PHE A 277 5.07 2.00 -20.53
CA PHE A 277 6.14 2.87 -20.05
C PHE A 277 6.72 2.40 -18.72
N LEU A 278 5.88 1.97 -17.77
CA LEU A 278 6.36 1.40 -16.51
C LEU A 278 7.21 0.15 -16.73
N ILE A 279 6.76 -0.76 -17.59
CA ILE A 279 7.51 -1.99 -17.94
C ILE A 279 8.87 -1.63 -18.55
N ASP A 280 8.92 -0.62 -19.43
CA ASP A 280 10.18 -0.15 -20.02
C ASP A 280 11.12 0.46 -18.99
N GLN A 281 10.61 1.18 -17.99
CA GLN A 281 11.41 1.86 -16.97
C GLN A 281 11.89 0.92 -15.84
N LEU A 282 10.97 0.15 -15.25
CA LEU A 282 11.22 -0.68 -14.08
C LEU A 282 11.57 -2.13 -14.42
N GLY A 283 11.04 -2.63 -15.55
CA GLY A 283 11.03 -4.05 -15.88
C GLY A 283 9.80 -4.78 -15.29
N GLU A 284 9.43 -5.89 -15.90
CA GLU A 284 8.27 -6.71 -15.50
C GLU A 284 8.39 -7.31 -14.09
N ASN A 285 9.61 -7.43 -13.58
CA ASN A 285 9.88 -8.00 -12.26
C ASN A 285 9.60 -7.05 -11.09
N GLN A 286 9.38 -5.76 -11.35
CA GLN A 286 9.09 -4.76 -10.34
C GLN A 286 7.63 -4.32 -10.32
N ILE A 287 6.78 -4.92 -11.16
CA ILE A 287 5.37 -4.51 -11.28
C ILE A 287 4.48 -5.69 -10.91
N ALA A 288 3.59 -5.51 -9.92
CA ALA A 288 2.61 -6.50 -9.51
C ALA A 288 1.19 -6.01 -9.77
N LEU A 289 0.26 -6.90 -10.07
CA LEU A 289 -1.16 -6.56 -10.19
C LEU A 289 -1.66 -5.89 -8.90
N GLY A 290 -2.25 -4.70 -9.02
CA GLY A 290 -2.95 -4.00 -7.94
C GLY A 290 -4.14 -3.24 -8.46
N SER A 291 -5.24 -3.18 -7.70
CA SER A 291 -6.51 -2.64 -8.17
C SER A 291 -7.13 -1.52 -7.34
N ASP A 292 -6.66 -1.26 -6.13
CA ASP A 292 -7.30 -0.35 -5.13
C ASP A 292 -8.76 -0.76 -4.80
N TYR A 293 -9.05 -2.07 -4.91
CA TYR A 293 -10.35 -2.63 -4.57
C TYR A 293 -10.69 -2.42 -3.07
N PRO A 294 -11.92 -2.03 -2.70
CA PRO A 294 -13.12 -1.92 -3.53
C PRO A 294 -13.48 -0.47 -3.91
N PHE A 295 -12.53 0.42 -4.01
CA PHE A 295 -12.79 1.84 -4.20
C PHE A 295 -13.06 2.23 -5.66
N PRO A 296 -13.86 3.31 -5.90
CA PRO A 296 -14.33 3.65 -7.25
C PRO A 296 -13.23 4.14 -8.20
N LEU A 297 -12.06 4.57 -7.69
CA LEU A 297 -10.91 4.92 -8.52
C LEU A 297 -10.05 3.70 -8.87
N GLY A 298 -10.37 2.54 -8.29
CA GLY A 298 -9.69 1.29 -8.58
C GLY A 298 -10.11 0.64 -9.90
N GLU A 299 -9.47 -0.48 -10.24
CA GLU A 299 -9.84 -1.31 -11.38
C GLU A 299 -11.03 -2.22 -11.03
N HIS A 300 -12.17 -2.05 -11.72
CA HIS A 300 -13.34 -2.92 -11.54
C HIS A 300 -13.13 -4.36 -12.06
N HIS A 301 -12.16 -4.56 -12.95
CA HIS A 301 -11.75 -5.87 -13.47
C HIS A 301 -10.24 -6.02 -13.36
N PRO A 302 -9.71 -6.34 -12.17
CA PRO A 302 -8.28 -6.40 -11.93
C PRO A 302 -7.54 -7.30 -12.92
N GLY A 303 -6.48 -6.75 -13.50
CA GLY A 303 -5.65 -7.44 -14.49
C GLY A 303 -6.18 -7.43 -15.92
N LYS A 304 -7.38 -6.89 -16.20
CA LYS A 304 -7.92 -6.81 -17.56
C LYS A 304 -7.01 -5.99 -18.49
N LEU A 305 -6.41 -4.92 -17.98
CA LEU A 305 -5.44 -4.11 -18.72
C LEU A 305 -4.27 -4.98 -19.16
N ILE A 306 -3.61 -5.69 -18.23
CA ILE A 306 -2.48 -6.58 -18.50
C ILE A 306 -2.86 -7.69 -19.49
N GLU A 307 -4.00 -8.33 -19.30
CA GLU A 307 -4.48 -9.41 -20.17
C GLU A 307 -4.73 -8.94 -21.60
N GLY A 308 -5.19 -7.68 -21.78
CA GLY A 308 -5.49 -7.08 -23.08
C GLY A 308 -4.27 -6.62 -23.89
N MET A 309 -3.15 -6.37 -23.23
CA MET A 309 -1.92 -5.90 -23.89
C MET A 309 -1.27 -6.98 -24.78
N ASP A 310 -0.58 -6.55 -25.83
CA ASP A 310 0.26 -7.42 -26.67
C ASP A 310 1.61 -7.68 -25.99
N LEU A 311 1.60 -8.55 -24.96
CA LEU A 311 2.76 -8.94 -24.18
C LEU A 311 2.93 -10.47 -24.21
N PRO A 312 4.17 -10.99 -24.09
CA PRO A 312 4.41 -12.42 -23.91
C PRO A 312 3.62 -12.97 -22.71
N ASN A 313 3.16 -14.22 -22.80
CA ASN A 313 2.43 -14.84 -21.69
C ASN A 313 3.26 -14.93 -20.40
N SER A 314 4.58 -15.11 -20.50
CA SER A 314 5.50 -15.08 -19.35
C SER A 314 5.47 -13.73 -18.63
N THR A 315 5.52 -12.63 -19.39
CA THR A 315 5.41 -11.27 -18.85
C THR A 315 4.06 -11.05 -18.19
N LYS A 316 2.95 -11.48 -18.83
CA LYS A 316 1.61 -11.37 -18.22
C LYS A 316 1.52 -12.17 -16.91
N GLN A 317 2.05 -13.39 -16.87
CA GLN A 317 2.08 -14.22 -15.64
C GLN A 317 2.90 -13.53 -14.54
N ARG A 318 4.04 -12.94 -14.94
CA ARG A 318 4.89 -12.21 -14.02
C ARG A 318 4.15 -11.04 -13.38
N LEU A 319 3.53 -10.17 -14.17
CA LEU A 319 2.76 -9.02 -13.71
C LEU A 319 1.51 -9.41 -12.89
N LEU A 320 0.82 -10.48 -13.28
CA LEU A 320 -0.45 -10.90 -12.66
C LEU A 320 -0.26 -11.61 -11.31
N ALA A 321 0.89 -12.27 -11.07
CA ALA A 321 1.11 -13.02 -9.84
C ALA A 321 2.59 -13.15 -9.43
N GLY A 322 3.49 -13.42 -10.38
CA GLY A 322 4.87 -13.78 -10.07
C GLY A 322 5.62 -12.72 -9.27
N THR A 323 5.44 -11.43 -9.61
CA THR A 323 6.05 -10.32 -8.87
C THR A 323 5.48 -10.19 -7.46
N ALA A 324 4.16 -10.41 -7.29
CA ALA A 324 3.53 -10.39 -5.97
C ALA A 324 4.10 -11.47 -5.05
N LEU A 325 4.28 -12.69 -5.57
CA LEU A 325 4.86 -13.81 -4.82
C LEU A 325 6.31 -13.52 -4.42
N GLU A 326 7.12 -13.00 -5.34
CA GLU A 326 8.51 -12.62 -5.05
C GLU A 326 8.60 -11.51 -3.99
N TRP A 327 7.81 -10.44 -4.15
CA TRP A 327 7.77 -9.34 -3.18
C TRP A 327 7.37 -9.80 -1.77
N LEU A 328 6.42 -10.74 -1.66
CA LEU A 328 5.91 -11.25 -0.38
C LEU A 328 6.73 -12.43 0.18
N GLY A 329 7.68 -12.98 -0.60
CA GLY A 329 8.44 -14.16 -0.20
C GLY A 329 7.59 -15.43 -0.09
N LEU A 330 6.54 -15.57 -0.93
CA LEU A 330 5.57 -16.68 -0.89
C LEU A 330 5.66 -17.55 -2.13
N ASP A 331 5.19 -18.82 -2.03
CA ASP A 331 5.16 -19.77 -3.13
C ASP A 331 3.72 -19.98 -3.66
N GLU A 332 3.57 -20.10 -4.98
CA GLU A 332 2.28 -20.33 -5.63
C GLU A 332 1.57 -21.60 -5.13
N SER A 333 2.34 -22.63 -4.75
CA SER A 333 1.78 -23.88 -4.24
C SER A 333 0.98 -23.72 -2.95
N GLU A 334 1.24 -22.68 -2.16
CA GLU A 334 0.47 -22.37 -0.94
C GLU A 334 -1.00 -22.04 -1.25
N PHE A 335 -1.27 -21.54 -2.45
CA PHE A 335 -2.59 -21.12 -2.90
C PHE A 335 -3.27 -22.13 -3.81
N THR A 336 -2.52 -22.77 -4.71
CA THR A 336 -3.08 -23.67 -5.74
C THR A 336 -3.27 -25.11 -5.29
N GLY A 337 -2.60 -25.54 -4.21
CA GLY A 337 -2.84 -26.83 -3.56
C GLY A 337 -2.33 -28.04 -4.35
N ASN A 338 -1.29 -27.87 -5.14
CA ASN A 338 -0.56 -28.94 -5.85
C ASN A 338 0.67 -29.37 -5.05
#